data_34c1ea5e3c5ebb1641b43fb0fd35933e
#
_entry.id   34c1ea5e3c5ebb1641b43fb0fd35933e
#
_cell.length_a   1.000
_cell.length_b   1.000
_cell.length_c   1.000
_cell.angle_alpha   90.00
_cell.angle_beta   90.00
_cell.angle_gamma   90.00
#
_symmetry.space_group_name_H-M   'P 1'
#
loop_
_entity.id
_entity.type
_entity.pdbx_description
1 polymer ?
#
loop_
_entity_poly.entity_id
_entity_poly.type
_entity_poly.pdbx_seq_one_letter_code
_entity_poly.pdbx_strand_id
1 'polypeptide(L)'
;PDAPVLALTATATPEVVDDICAQLAFRPDSEVHRMSFARDNLAYVVRRTSDKFQELLHILNSVPGSAIVYERSRKGTAETAKALNEAGIRALYYHAGLTNVDKDVRQKAWQDDDTRVMVATNAFGMGIDKPDVRIVVHMDLPDSIEAYFQEAGRAGRDGKKAYAVLLYNNTDHGKLS
;
A
#
# COMPACT_ATOMS: atom_id res chain seq x y z
N PRO A 1 36.21 3.52 1.81
CA PRO A 1 35.65 4.83 2.13
C PRO A 1 35.60 4.99 3.65
N ASP A 2 36.05 6.14 4.17
CA ASP A 2 36.10 6.40 5.61
C ASP A 2 34.73 6.87 6.18
N ALA A 3 33.70 6.84 5.36
CA ALA A 3 32.34 7.21 5.77
C ALA A 3 31.60 6.01 6.36
N PRO A 4 30.84 6.19 7.46
CA PRO A 4 29.96 5.15 7.98
C PRO A 4 28.84 4.87 6.98
N VAL A 5 28.51 3.58 6.81
CA VAL A 5 27.46 3.12 5.90
C VAL A 5 26.31 2.57 6.75
N LEU A 6 25.09 3.05 6.49
CA LEU A 6 23.86 2.56 7.09
C LEU A 6 22.94 2.06 5.96
N ALA A 7 22.57 0.79 5.99
CA ALA A 7 21.56 0.21 5.10
C ALA A 7 20.24 0.03 5.85
N LEU A 8 19.15 0.56 5.28
CA LEU A 8 17.81 0.46 5.85
C LEU A 8 16.89 -0.23 4.86
N THR A 9 16.18 -1.25 5.32
CA THR A 9 15.16 -1.95 4.54
C THR A 9 14.02 -2.40 5.44
N ALA A 10 12.81 -2.42 4.90
CA ALA A 10 11.61 -2.87 5.62
C ALA A 10 11.25 -4.34 5.33
N THR A 11 11.88 -4.99 4.34
CA THR A 11 11.39 -6.28 3.79
C THR A 11 12.51 -7.27 3.45
N ALA A 12 13.72 -7.08 4.01
CA ALA A 12 14.81 -7.98 3.70
C ALA A 12 14.66 -9.36 4.37
N THR A 13 14.74 -10.43 3.57
CA THR A 13 14.93 -11.78 4.09
C THR A 13 16.36 -11.95 4.64
N PRO A 14 16.65 -13.01 5.43
CA PRO A 14 18.01 -13.27 5.91
C PRO A 14 19.06 -13.28 4.78
N GLU A 15 18.74 -13.94 3.67
CA GLU A 15 19.62 -14.03 2.50
C GLU A 15 19.89 -12.65 1.87
N VAL A 16 18.88 -11.79 1.81
CA VAL A 16 19.03 -10.41 1.31
C VAL A 16 19.88 -9.57 2.25
N VAL A 17 19.77 -9.77 3.57
CA VAL A 17 20.64 -9.09 4.54
C VAL A 17 22.11 -9.50 4.34
N ASP A 18 22.37 -10.79 4.17
CA ASP A 18 23.71 -11.31 3.95
C ASP A 18 24.31 -10.76 2.63
N ASP A 19 23.50 -10.68 1.57
CA ASP A 19 23.91 -10.09 0.29
C ASP A 19 24.19 -8.58 0.44
N ILE A 20 23.37 -7.82 1.13
CA ILE A 20 23.59 -6.39 1.42
C ILE A 20 24.93 -6.21 2.17
N CYS A 21 25.20 -7.01 3.20
CA CYS A 21 26.41 -6.94 3.96
C CYS A 21 27.65 -7.22 3.09
N ALA A 22 27.56 -8.21 2.19
CA ALA A 22 28.62 -8.55 1.25
C ALA A 22 28.84 -7.45 0.19
N GLN A 23 27.76 -6.97 -0.44
CA GLN A 23 27.81 -5.96 -1.50
C GLN A 23 28.36 -4.60 -1.01
N LEU A 24 27.99 -4.21 0.20
CA LEU A 24 28.43 -2.96 0.81
C LEU A 24 29.75 -3.10 1.59
N ALA A 25 30.33 -4.31 1.59
CA ALA A 25 31.58 -4.63 2.30
C ALA A 25 31.55 -4.17 3.77
N PHE A 26 30.48 -4.50 4.48
CA PHE A 26 30.39 -4.17 5.90
C PHE A 26 31.50 -4.84 6.71
N ARG A 27 31.95 -4.15 7.73
CA ARG A 27 32.99 -4.67 8.63
C ARG A 27 32.46 -5.85 9.44
N PRO A 28 33.32 -6.80 9.90
CA PRO A 28 32.89 -7.95 10.70
C PRO A 28 32.21 -7.57 12.04
N ASP A 29 32.48 -6.36 12.55
CA ASP A 29 31.90 -5.80 13.77
C ASP A 29 30.64 -4.95 13.53
N SER A 30 30.09 -4.97 12.33
CA SER A 30 28.85 -4.26 11.99
C SER A 30 27.66 -4.91 12.67
N GLU A 31 26.72 -4.09 13.14
CA GLU A 31 25.52 -4.55 13.80
C GLU A 31 24.35 -4.69 12.83
N VAL A 32 23.62 -5.80 12.93
CA VAL A 32 22.38 -6.04 12.18
C VAL A 32 21.20 -6.01 13.15
N HIS A 33 20.41 -4.93 13.09
CA HIS A 33 19.21 -4.79 13.91
C HIS A 33 18.01 -5.33 13.15
N ARG A 34 17.35 -6.35 13.70
CA ARG A 34 16.12 -6.94 13.15
C ARG A 34 14.96 -6.66 14.08
N MET A 35 13.88 -6.16 13.52
CA MET A 35 12.61 -5.96 14.25
C MET A 35 11.53 -6.88 13.68
N SER A 36 10.55 -7.24 14.51
CA SER A 36 9.37 -7.96 14.05
C SER A 36 8.56 -7.10 13.08
N PHE A 37 8.06 -7.72 12.00
CA PHE A 37 7.10 -7.09 11.08
C PHE A 37 5.67 -7.10 11.65
N ALA A 38 5.43 -7.82 12.74
CA ALA A 38 4.13 -7.88 13.37
C ALA A 38 3.74 -6.49 13.93
N ARG A 39 2.53 -6.07 13.59
CA ARG A 39 1.96 -4.81 14.06
C ARG A 39 0.61 -5.10 14.68
N ASP A 40 0.52 -5.00 16.01
CA ASP A 40 -0.68 -5.34 16.78
C ASP A 40 -1.90 -4.48 16.41
N ASN A 41 -1.65 -3.30 15.86
CA ASN A 41 -2.69 -2.38 15.41
C ASN A 41 -3.16 -2.60 13.98
N LEU A 42 -2.52 -3.48 13.18
CA LEU A 42 -2.84 -3.71 11.78
C LEU A 42 -3.40 -5.13 11.57
N ALA A 43 -4.67 -5.21 11.21
CA ALA A 43 -5.33 -6.48 10.89
C ALA A 43 -5.23 -6.77 9.39
N TYR A 44 -4.66 -7.92 9.05
CA TYR A 44 -4.65 -8.46 7.69
C TYR A 44 -5.88 -9.32 7.46
N VAL A 45 -6.65 -9.01 6.41
CA VAL A 45 -7.90 -9.69 6.08
C VAL A 45 -7.90 -10.10 4.62
N VAL A 46 -8.23 -11.35 4.33
CA VAL A 46 -8.41 -11.84 2.96
C VAL A 46 -9.88 -12.20 2.78
N ARG A 47 -10.53 -11.64 1.76
CA ARG A 47 -11.94 -11.88 1.47
C ARG A 47 -12.15 -12.37 0.05
N ARG A 48 -12.84 -13.50 -0.07
CA ARG A 48 -13.36 -13.99 -1.35
C ARG A 48 -14.71 -13.36 -1.62
N THR A 49 -14.87 -12.74 -2.79
CA THR A 49 -16.13 -12.13 -3.21
C THR A 49 -16.36 -12.31 -4.70
N SER A 50 -17.61 -12.40 -5.12
CA SER A 50 -18.01 -12.38 -6.53
C SER A 50 -18.06 -10.96 -7.09
N ASP A 51 -18.29 -9.96 -6.22
CA ASP A 51 -18.38 -8.54 -6.57
C ASP A 51 -17.45 -7.73 -5.68
N LYS A 52 -16.25 -7.47 -6.20
CA LYS A 52 -15.21 -6.73 -5.48
C LYS A 52 -15.61 -5.27 -5.21
N PHE A 53 -16.39 -4.65 -6.11
CA PHE A 53 -16.76 -3.26 -5.93
C PHE A 53 -17.81 -3.09 -4.82
N GLN A 54 -18.82 -3.95 -4.76
CA GLN A 54 -19.78 -3.93 -3.66
C GLN A 54 -19.12 -4.23 -2.31
N GLU A 55 -18.15 -5.16 -2.29
CA GLU A 55 -17.39 -5.44 -1.08
C GLU A 55 -16.51 -4.25 -0.68
N LEU A 56 -15.89 -3.55 -1.64
CA LEU A 56 -15.14 -2.31 -1.39
C LEU A 56 -16.04 -1.23 -0.77
N LEU A 57 -17.25 -1.01 -1.30
CA LEU A 57 -18.22 -0.06 -0.74
C LEU A 57 -18.60 -0.43 0.70
N HIS A 58 -18.88 -1.72 0.95
CA HIS A 58 -19.19 -2.21 2.30
C HIS A 58 -18.05 -1.93 3.28
N ILE A 59 -16.81 -2.23 2.89
CA ILE A 59 -15.62 -2.00 3.70
C ILE A 59 -15.42 -0.51 3.99
N LEU A 60 -15.48 0.34 2.98
CA LEU A 60 -15.29 1.78 3.13
C LEU A 60 -16.38 2.42 4.00
N ASN A 61 -17.62 1.93 3.94
CA ASN A 61 -18.71 2.40 4.81
C ASN A 61 -18.55 1.91 6.25
N SER A 62 -17.92 0.75 6.45
CA SER A 62 -17.74 0.16 7.79
C SER A 62 -16.52 0.72 8.53
N VAL A 63 -15.49 1.19 7.81
CA VAL A 63 -14.25 1.70 8.39
C VAL A 63 -14.09 3.17 7.99
N PRO A 64 -14.42 4.12 8.89
CA PRO A 64 -14.23 5.55 8.60
C PRO A 64 -12.74 5.94 8.56
N GLY A 65 -12.45 7.08 7.95
CA GLY A 65 -11.10 7.64 7.84
C GLY A 65 -10.48 7.46 6.46
N SER A 66 -9.23 7.87 6.33
CA SER A 66 -8.48 7.87 5.08
C SER A 66 -8.18 6.46 4.59
N ALA A 67 -8.27 6.25 3.27
CA ALA A 67 -8.12 4.95 2.64
C ALA A 67 -7.21 4.99 1.39
N ILE A 68 -6.53 3.87 1.13
CA ILE A 68 -5.87 3.61 -0.15
C ILE A 68 -6.49 2.36 -0.75
N VAL A 69 -6.78 2.39 -2.05
CA VAL A 69 -7.26 1.25 -2.83
C VAL A 69 -6.26 0.96 -3.94
N TYR A 70 -5.67 -0.22 -3.93
CA TYR A 70 -4.70 -0.63 -4.94
C TYR A 70 -5.35 -1.41 -6.07
N GLU A 71 -5.02 -1.02 -7.30
CA GLU A 71 -5.41 -1.62 -8.56
C GLU A 71 -4.20 -1.83 -9.47
N ARG A 72 -4.20 -2.85 -10.32
CA ARG A 72 -3.08 -3.10 -11.24
C ARG A 72 -3.08 -2.18 -12.45
N SER A 73 -4.24 -1.77 -12.95
CA SER A 73 -4.35 -1.01 -14.18
C SER A 73 -4.61 0.47 -13.96
N ARG A 74 -3.99 1.31 -14.79
CA ARG A 74 -4.25 2.77 -14.81
C ARG A 74 -5.73 3.07 -15.09
N LYS A 75 -6.34 2.31 -16.01
CA LYS A 75 -7.75 2.44 -16.35
C LYS A 75 -8.64 2.08 -15.17
N GLY A 76 -8.36 0.95 -14.49
CA GLY A 76 -9.09 0.52 -13.30
C GLY A 76 -9.06 1.57 -12.20
N THR A 77 -7.90 2.20 -11.94
CA THR A 77 -7.83 3.25 -10.90
C THR A 77 -8.80 4.40 -11.17
N ALA A 78 -8.92 4.85 -12.42
CA ALA A 78 -9.82 5.93 -12.80
C ALA A 78 -11.30 5.50 -12.75
N GLU A 79 -11.61 4.29 -13.22
CA GLU A 79 -12.97 3.74 -13.21
C GLU A 79 -13.48 3.53 -11.78
N THR A 80 -12.65 2.93 -10.91
CA THR A 80 -13.00 2.72 -9.50
C THR A 80 -13.15 4.05 -8.75
N ALA A 81 -12.26 5.02 -8.95
CA ALA A 81 -12.40 6.33 -8.35
C ALA A 81 -13.69 7.04 -8.80
N LYS A 82 -14.05 6.95 -10.10
CA LYS A 82 -15.30 7.49 -10.62
C LYS A 82 -16.51 6.83 -9.96
N ALA A 83 -16.54 5.49 -9.92
CA ALA A 83 -17.63 4.74 -9.32
C ALA A 83 -17.80 5.03 -7.80
N LEU A 84 -16.69 5.22 -7.07
CA LEU A 84 -16.72 5.64 -5.67
C LEU A 84 -17.35 7.04 -5.50
N ASN A 85 -17.00 8.00 -6.36
CA ASN A 85 -17.60 9.33 -6.34
C ASN A 85 -19.10 9.29 -6.66
N GLU A 86 -19.52 8.47 -7.62
CA GLU A 86 -20.93 8.24 -7.93
C GLU A 86 -21.70 7.63 -6.76
N ALA A 87 -21.01 6.81 -5.95
CA ALA A 87 -21.54 6.25 -4.69
C ALA A 87 -21.44 7.21 -3.48
N GLY A 88 -21.02 8.47 -3.68
CA GLY A 88 -20.92 9.47 -2.63
C GLY A 88 -19.65 9.41 -1.77
N ILE A 89 -18.66 8.61 -2.16
CA ILE A 89 -17.37 8.51 -1.47
C ILE A 89 -16.32 9.30 -2.25
N ARG A 90 -15.82 10.41 -1.69
CA ARG A 90 -14.79 11.25 -2.34
C ARG A 90 -13.52 10.46 -2.61
N ALA A 91 -13.18 10.27 -3.87
CA ALA A 91 -12.03 9.50 -4.32
C ALA A 91 -11.27 10.20 -5.45
N LEU A 92 -9.96 10.10 -5.43
CA LEU A 92 -9.06 10.47 -6.52
C LEU A 92 -8.29 9.24 -6.98
N TYR A 93 -7.79 9.26 -8.22
CA TYR A 93 -6.94 8.19 -8.73
C TYR A 93 -5.50 8.67 -8.93
N TYR A 94 -4.54 7.72 -8.81
CA TYR A 94 -3.11 7.99 -8.94
C TYR A 94 -2.40 6.87 -9.69
N HIS A 95 -1.60 7.22 -10.70
CA HIS A 95 -0.76 6.27 -11.43
C HIS A 95 0.44 6.96 -12.09
N ALA A 96 1.43 6.21 -12.52
CA ALA A 96 2.67 6.73 -13.11
C ALA A 96 2.44 7.59 -14.36
N GLY A 97 1.35 7.38 -15.09
CA GLY A 97 1.01 8.13 -16.32
C GLY A 97 0.43 9.53 -16.10
N LEU A 98 0.19 9.95 -14.85
CA LEU A 98 -0.21 11.33 -14.54
C LEU A 98 0.98 12.29 -14.68
N THR A 99 0.70 13.57 -14.99
CA THR A 99 1.71 14.63 -14.93
C THR A 99 2.20 14.81 -13.48
N ASN A 100 3.39 15.37 -13.28
CA ASN A 100 3.88 15.62 -11.93
C ASN A 100 2.97 16.60 -11.17
N VAL A 101 2.44 17.61 -11.86
CA VAL A 101 1.48 18.57 -11.28
C VAL A 101 0.21 17.85 -10.79
N ASP A 102 -0.38 16.97 -11.62
CA ASP A 102 -1.56 16.19 -11.21
C ASP A 102 -1.27 15.28 -10.02
N LYS A 103 -0.09 14.65 -10.00
CA LYS A 103 0.35 13.81 -8.88
C LYS A 103 0.42 14.59 -7.58
N ASP A 104 1.07 15.75 -7.61
CA ASP A 104 1.24 16.61 -6.43
C ASP A 104 -0.09 17.13 -5.90
N VAL A 105 -0.97 17.63 -6.80
CA VAL A 105 -2.30 18.14 -6.43
C VAL A 105 -3.16 17.03 -5.81
N ARG A 106 -3.20 15.84 -6.42
CA ARG A 106 -4.02 14.73 -5.91
C ARG A 106 -3.49 14.17 -4.60
N GLN A 107 -2.16 14.02 -4.50
CA GLN A 107 -1.52 13.57 -3.27
C GLN A 107 -1.79 14.54 -2.13
N LYS A 108 -1.63 15.85 -2.39
CA LYS A 108 -1.90 16.89 -1.39
C LYS A 108 -3.36 16.88 -0.93
N ALA A 109 -4.32 16.83 -1.85
CA ALA A 109 -5.75 16.79 -1.52
C ALA A 109 -6.10 15.55 -0.64
N TRP A 110 -5.43 14.41 -0.86
CA TRP A 110 -5.62 13.24 -0.03
C TRP A 110 -4.90 13.36 1.32
N GLN A 111 -3.71 13.96 1.37
CA GLN A 111 -2.98 14.20 2.62
C GLN A 111 -3.72 15.19 3.54
N ASP A 112 -4.34 16.21 2.96
CA ASP A 112 -5.08 17.26 3.68
C ASP A 112 -6.54 16.85 4.01
N ASP A 113 -6.96 15.60 3.74
CA ASP A 113 -8.31 15.04 3.94
C ASP A 113 -9.41 15.70 3.09
N ASP A 114 -9.07 16.51 2.09
CA ASP A 114 -10.02 17.00 1.09
C ASP A 114 -10.62 15.85 0.27
N THR A 115 -9.88 14.77 0.15
CA THR A 115 -10.32 13.50 -0.44
C THR A 115 -10.04 12.35 0.50
N ARG A 116 -11.03 11.50 0.70
CA ARG A 116 -10.96 10.37 1.61
C ARG A 116 -10.18 9.19 1.06
N VAL A 117 -10.37 8.85 -0.23
CA VAL A 117 -9.87 7.63 -0.85
C VAL A 117 -8.89 7.97 -1.97
N MET A 118 -7.72 7.37 -1.94
CA MET A 118 -6.80 7.34 -3.07
C MET A 118 -6.86 5.96 -3.74
N VAL A 119 -7.34 5.91 -4.98
CA VAL A 119 -7.30 4.69 -5.80
C VAL A 119 -6.03 4.71 -6.66
N ALA A 120 -5.14 3.77 -6.50
CA ALA A 120 -3.81 3.89 -7.07
C ALA A 120 -3.23 2.59 -7.61
N THR A 121 -2.29 2.70 -8.54
CA THR A 121 -1.35 1.62 -8.83
C THR A 121 -0.19 1.63 -7.82
N ASN A 122 0.70 0.64 -7.88
CA ASN A 122 1.93 0.57 -7.07
C ASN A 122 2.83 1.82 -7.19
N ALA A 123 2.59 2.69 -8.18
CA ALA A 123 3.28 3.98 -8.31
C ALA A 123 2.97 4.96 -7.16
N PHE A 124 1.86 4.74 -6.43
CA PHE A 124 1.51 5.51 -5.24
C PHE A 124 2.13 4.87 -4.01
N GLY A 125 3.29 5.36 -3.61
CA GLY A 125 3.94 4.71 -2.49
C GLY A 125 5.22 5.35 -2.00
N MET A 126 6.18 5.61 -2.86
CA MET A 126 7.45 6.22 -2.43
C MET A 126 7.22 7.65 -1.93
N GLY A 127 7.71 7.94 -0.73
CA GLY A 127 7.62 9.28 -0.14
C GLY A 127 6.26 9.67 0.44
N ILE A 128 5.29 8.74 0.50
CA ILE A 128 3.99 9.03 1.10
C ILE A 128 4.05 8.74 2.60
N ASP A 129 3.90 9.78 3.39
CA ASP A 129 3.76 9.70 4.84
C ASP A 129 2.43 10.35 5.27
N LYS A 130 1.39 9.52 5.43
CA LYS A 130 0.11 9.85 6.07
C LYS A 130 -0.13 8.81 7.15
N PRO A 131 0.11 9.16 8.42
CA PRO A 131 0.12 8.17 9.51
C PRO A 131 -1.26 7.61 9.85
N ASP A 132 -2.32 8.36 9.54
CA ASP A 132 -3.71 8.08 9.90
C ASP A 132 -4.52 7.34 8.84
N VAL A 133 -3.88 6.65 7.91
CA VAL A 133 -4.57 5.75 6.98
C VAL A 133 -5.23 4.62 7.76
N ARG A 134 -6.57 4.51 7.65
CA ARG A 134 -7.34 3.51 8.39
C ARG A 134 -7.47 2.19 7.66
N ILE A 135 -7.41 2.23 6.32
CA ILE A 135 -7.59 1.02 5.54
C ILE A 135 -6.81 1.06 4.22
N VAL A 136 -6.18 -0.05 3.91
CA VAL A 136 -5.61 -0.33 2.59
C VAL A 136 -6.38 -1.52 2.01
N VAL A 137 -6.94 -1.35 0.81
CA VAL A 137 -7.66 -2.41 0.10
C VAL A 137 -6.93 -2.74 -1.19
N HIS A 138 -6.68 -4.03 -1.43
CA HIS A 138 -6.16 -4.54 -2.69
C HIS A 138 -7.32 -5.15 -3.49
N MET A 139 -7.66 -4.53 -4.62
CA MET A 139 -8.65 -5.03 -5.57
C MET A 139 -8.08 -6.14 -6.46
N ASP A 140 -6.78 -6.12 -6.69
CA ASP A 140 -6.01 -7.12 -7.41
C ASP A 140 -4.93 -7.73 -6.51
N LEU A 141 -4.50 -8.95 -6.85
CA LEU A 141 -3.37 -9.57 -6.17
C LEU A 141 -2.09 -8.76 -6.43
N PRO A 142 -1.33 -8.42 -5.40
CA PRO A 142 -0.03 -7.75 -5.56
C PRO A 142 0.98 -8.65 -6.28
N ASP A 143 2.03 -8.06 -6.83
CA ASP A 143 3.02 -8.78 -7.62
C ASP A 143 3.90 -9.72 -6.77
N SER A 144 4.05 -9.42 -5.48
CA SER A 144 4.76 -10.26 -4.51
C SER A 144 4.24 -10.03 -3.10
N ILE A 145 4.63 -10.91 -2.17
CA ILE A 145 4.33 -10.77 -0.75
C ILE A 145 5.01 -9.52 -0.17
N GLU A 146 6.22 -9.22 -0.60
CA GLU A 146 6.98 -8.04 -0.18
C GLU A 146 6.26 -6.76 -0.61
N ALA A 147 5.79 -6.69 -1.86
CA ALA A 147 4.98 -5.58 -2.35
C ALA A 147 3.69 -5.42 -1.52
N TYR A 148 3.01 -6.53 -1.23
CA TYR A 148 1.82 -6.52 -0.37
C TYR A 148 2.12 -5.94 1.01
N PHE A 149 3.19 -6.38 1.68
CA PHE A 149 3.56 -5.87 3.00
C PHE A 149 3.94 -4.39 2.98
N GLN A 150 4.64 -3.93 1.94
CA GLN A 150 4.99 -2.51 1.78
C GLN A 150 3.76 -1.63 1.58
N GLU A 151 2.79 -2.09 0.78
CA GLU A 151 1.54 -1.38 0.51
C GLU A 151 0.59 -1.42 1.71
N ALA A 152 0.35 -2.59 2.27
CA ALA A 152 -0.46 -2.80 3.48
C ALA A 152 0.09 -2.05 4.70
N GLY A 153 1.42 -2.00 4.83
CA GLY A 153 2.13 -1.32 5.93
C GLY A 153 1.96 0.20 5.97
N ARG A 154 1.28 0.80 4.98
CA ARG A 154 0.90 2.22 5.00
C ARG A 154 -0.23 2.50 5.96
N ALA A 155 -1.06 1.50 6.28
CA ALA A 155 -2.16 1.66 7.22
C ALA A 155 -1.68 1.73 8.67
N GLY A 156 -2.27 2.62 9.48
CA GLY A 156 -2.11 2.70 10.92
C GLY A 156 -0.69 3.02 11.42
N ARG A 157 0.07 3.84 10.72
CA ARG A 157 1.41 4.26 11.18
C ARG A 157 1.38 5.07 12.47
N ASP A 158 0.22 5.65 12.80
CA ASP A 158 -0.03 6.37 14.06
C ASP A 158 -0.30 5.44 15.26
N GLY A 159 -0.17 4.11 15.09
CA GLY A 159 -0.42 3.11 16.12
C GLY A 159 -1.90 2.80 16.38
N LYS A 160 -2.84 3.52 15.76
CA LYS A 160 -4.27 3.23 15.90
C LYS A 160 -4.68 2.06 15.02
N LYS A 161 -5.79 1.40 15.39
CA LYS A 161 -6.33 0.26 14.66
C LYS A 161 -6.55 0.57 13.18
N ALA A 162 -6.04 -0.30 12.32
CA ALA A 162 -6.13 -0.19 10.89
C ALA A 162 -6.26 -1.57 10.24
N TYR A 163 -6.63 -1.60 8.96
CA TYR A 163 -6.92 -2.84 8.24
C TYR A 163 -6.22 -2.85 6.89
N ALA A 164 -5.69 -4.02 6.52
CA ALA A 164 -5.24 -4.32 5.18
C ALA A 164 -6.11 -5.44 4.63
N VAL A 165 -6.90 -5.16 3.60
CA VAL A 165 -7.87 -6.11 3.04
C VAL A 165 -7.47 -6.47 1.62
N LEU A 166 -7.34 -7.76 1.35
CA LEU A 166 -7.14 -8.31 0.02
C LEU A 166 -8.46 -8.92 -0.47
N LEU A 167 -8.99 -8.41 -1.58
CA LEU A 167 -10.17 -8.95 -2.26
C LEU A 167 -9.77 -9.85 -3.41
N TYR A 168 -10.27 -11.08 -3.41
CA TYR A 168 -10.02 -11.99 -4.52
C TYR A 168 -11.29 -12.70 -5.00
N ASN A 169 -11.26 -13.14 -6.24
CA ASN A 169 -12.28 -13.97 -6.85
C ASN A 169 -11.65 -15.12 -7.67
N ASN A 170 -12.49 -15.97 -8.24
CA ASN A 170 -12.00 -17.13 -9.01
C ASN A 170 -11.22 -16.76 -10.27
N THR A 171 -11.45 -15.56 -10.85
CA THR A 171 -10.73 -15.12 -12.06
C THR A 171 -9.31 -14.68 -11.77
N ASP A 172 -8.97 -14.41 -10.52
CA ASP A 172 -7.61 -14.01 -10.12
C ASP A 172 -6.63 -15.21 -10.14
N HIS A 173 -7.13 -16.45 -10.00
CA HIS A 173 -6.29 -17.66 -10.09
C HIS A 173 -5.59 -17.82 -11.44
N GLY A 174 -6.21 -17.38 -12.53
CA GLY A 174 -5.62 -17.42 -13.88
C GLY A 174 -4.53 -16.38 -14.14
N LYS A 175 -4.30 -15.44 -13.21
CA LYS A 175 -3.29 -14.38 -13.33
C LYS A 175 -1.97 -14.71 -12.61
N LEU A 176 -1.92 -15.84 -11.89
CA LEU A 176 -0.77 -16.30 -11.12
C LEU A 176 0.06 -17.38 -11.82
N SER A 177 -0.33 -17.77 -13.04
CA SER A 177 0.37 -18.77 -13.88
C SER A 177 1.16 -18.12 -15.01
#